data_d412e9086fad40759293b3ba694d237b
#
_entry.id   d412e9086fad40759293b3ba694d237b
#
_cell.length_a   1.000
_cell.length_b   1.000
_cell.length_c   1.000
_cell.angle_alpha   90.00
_cell.angle_beta   90.00
_cell.angle_gamma   90.00
#
_symmetry.space_group_name_H-M   'P 1'
#
loop_
_entity.id
_entity.type
_entity.pdbx_description
1 polymer ?
#
loop_
_entity_poly.entity_id
_entity_poly.type
_entity_poly.pdbx_seq_one_letter_code
_entity_poly.pdbx_strand_id
1 'polypeptide(L)'
;LGWILLGQGDAVGAFAFDSDLRKALPARNRPDHLEALLSVLALPITQDRNTPSVPKLGSALTALGERMGRRGLVVLASDLLDTDPDALAPLSQLSALGHDVRVLHVLHPEELESPWKHGLHFEDAESPATLEVDADAVRAAYLAELDQFLSSCKQRCLSAGARYALARTDQPVETVIAGMLLPPRRAGWG
;
A
#
# COMPACT_ATOMS: atom_id res chain seq x y z
N LEU A 1 -12.57 -7.51 -4.78
CA LEU A 1 -12.75 -8.11 -3.45
C LEU A 1 -14.07 -7.69 -2.82
N GLY A 2 -14.35 -6.37 -2.67
CA GLY A 2 -15.58 -5.88 -2.05
C GLY A 2 -16.86 -6.44 -2.68
N TRP A 3 -16.92 -6.53 -4.01
CA TRP A 3 -18.03 -7.15 -4.73
C TRP A 3 -18.25 -8.62 -4.35
N ILE A 4 -17.17 -9.40 -4.24
CA ILE A 4 -17.24 -10.81 -3.85
C ILE A 4 -17.77 -10.95 -2.41
N LEU A 5 -17.23 -10.17 -1.48
CA LEU A 5 -17.60 -10.23 -0.07
C LEU A 5 -19.05 -9.80 0.16
N LEU A 6 -19.49 -8.73 -0.50
CA LEU A 6 -20.90 -8.32 -0.46
C LEU A 6 -21.84 -9.40 -1.01
N GLY A 7 -21.44 -10.07 -2.11
CA GLY A 7 -22.19 -11.20 -2.69
C GLY A 7 -22.27 -12.42 -1.76
N GLN A 8 -21.32 -12.58 -0.85
CA GLN A 8 -21.30 -13.64 0.17
C GLN A 8 -22.07 -13.28 1.45
N GLY A 9 -22.58 -12.06 1.53
CA GLY A 9 -23.30 -11.61 2.70
C GLY A 9 -22.42 -10.91 3.75
N ASP A 10 -21.16 -10.64 3.44
CA ASP A 10 -20.24 -9.95 4.33
C ASP A 10 -20.44 -8.43 4.29
N ALA A 11 -20.22 -7.78 5.44
CA ALA A 11 -20.21 -6.31 5.51
C ALA A 11 -18.84 -5.78 5.08
N VAL A 12 -18.83 -4.84 4.14
CA VAL A 12 -17.60 -4.22 3.61
C VAL A 12 -17.61 -2.74 3.90
N GLY A 13 -16.48 -2.19 4.35
CA GLY A 13 -16.22 -0.77 4.48
C GLY A 13 -15.01 -0.34 3.68
N ALA A 14 -14.80 0.95 3.52
CA ALA A 14 -13.63 1.51 2.88
C ALA A 14 -13.15 2.78 3.56
N PHE A 15 -11.83 2.95 3.57
CA PHE A 15 -11.15 4.15 4.05
C PHE A 15 -10.24 4.65 2.93
N ALA A 16 -10.41 5.89 2.53
CA ALA A 16 -9.49 6.58 1.64
C ALA A 16 -8.72 7.64 2.43
N PHE A 17 -7.41 7.63 2.30
CA PHE A 17 -6.52 8.55 2.99
C PHE A 17 -5.37 9.00 2.07
N ASP A 18 -4.85 10.16 2.38
CA ASP A 18 -3.56 10.66 1.88
C ASP A 18 -2.80 11.28 3.07
N SER A 19 -2.62 12.60 3.11
CA SER A 19 -2.14 13.29 4.31
C SER A 19 -3.12 13.24 5.49
N ASP A 20 -4.41 13.06 5.19
CA ASP A 20 -5.50 12.97 6.16
C ASP A 20 -6.55 11.93 5.72
N LEU A 21 -7.45 11.57 6.64
CA LEU A 21 -8.57 10.70 6.30
C LEU A 21 -9.55 11.45 5.38
N ARG A 22 -9.55 11.13 4.07
CA ARG A 22 -10.42 11.78 3.10
C ARG A 22 -11.87 11.32 3.19
N LYS A 23 -12.07 10.01 3.27
CA LYS A 23 -13.42 9.45 3.32
C LYS A 23 -13.42 8.14 4.08
N ALA A 24 -14.42 7.98 4.95
CA ALA A 24 -14.68 6.74 5.67
C ALA A 24 -16.08 6.25 5.29
N LEU A 25 -16.16 5.03 4.77
CA LEU A 25 -17.41 4.33 4.51
C LEU A 25 -17.53 3.19 5.53
N PRO A 26 -18.48 3.24 6.47
CA PRO A 26 -18.66 2.18 7.45
C PRO A 26 -19.00 0.84 6.79
N ALA A 27 -18.56 -0.26 7.40
CA ALA A 27 -18.84 -1.59 6.90
C ALA A 27 -20.35 -1.88 6.97
N ARG A 28 -20.94 -2.21 5.84
CA ARG A 28 -22.36 -2.57 5.69
C ARG A 28 -22.50 -3.65 4.62
N ASN A 29 -23.60 -4.42 4.74
CA ASN A 29 -24.04 -5.35 3.73
C ASN A 29 -25.43 -4.91 3.25
N ARG A 30 -25.47 -4.15 2.16
CA ARG A 30 -26.70 -3.63 1.54
C ARG A 30 -26.55 -3.66 0.03
N PRO A 31 -27.61 -3.82 -0.76
CA PRO A 31 -27.53 -3.90 -2.21
C PRO A 31 -26.88 -2.68 -2.89
N ASP A 32 -27.11 -1.48 -2.33
CA ASP A 32 -26.60 -0.20 -2.82
C ASP A 32 -25.17 0.10 -2.34
N HIS A 33 -24.61 -0.75 -1.47
CA HIS A 33 -23.32 -0.46 -0.82
C HIS A 33 -22.13 -0.56 -1.77
N LEU A 34 -22.23 -1.36 -2.81
CA LEU A 34 -21.20 -1.46 -3.83
C LEU A 34 -20.95 -0.12 -4.55
N GLU A 35 -22.03 0.59 -4.88
CA GLU A 35 -21.92 1.91 -5.50
C GLU A 35 -21.21 2.92 -4.58
N ALA A 36 -21.56 2.88 -3.30
CA ALA A 36 -20.88 3.70 -2.29
C ALA A 36 -19.40 3.36 -2.17
N LEU A 37 -19.01 2.07 -2.22
CA LEU A 37 -17.61 1.64 -2.26
C LEU A 37 -16.88 2.17 -3.48
N LEU A 38 -17.47 2.02 -4.67
CA LEU A 38 -16.90 2.51 -5.92
C LEU A 38 -16.71 4.04 -5.86
N SER A 39 -17.65 4.77 -5.27
CA SER A 39 -17.55 6.22 -5.11
C SER A 39 -16.39 6.65 -4.19
N VAL A 40 -15.99 5.81 -3.22
CA VAL A 40 -14.79 6.06 -2.40
C VAL A 40 -13.52 5.82 -3.19
N LEU A 41 -13.48 4.74 -3.97
CA LEU A 41 -12.31 4.37 -4.77
C LEU A 41 -12.10 5.28 -5.99
N ALA A 42 -13.18 5.88 -6.51
CA ALA A 42 -13.14 6.82 -7.63
C ALA A 42 -12.83 8.27 -7.22
N LEU A 43 -12.50 8.50 -5.95
CA LEU A 43 -12.08 9.84 -5.52
C LEU A 43 -10.85 10.28 -6.32
N PRO A 44 -10.88 11.49 -6.92
CA PRO A 44 -9.71 11.96 -7.63
C PRO A 44 -8.53 12.08 -6.66
N ILE A 45 -7.38 11.59 -7.08
CA ILE A 45 -6.11 11.85 -6.40
C ILE A 45 -5.78 13.33 -6.68
N THR A 46 -6.32 14.23 -5.89
CA THR A 46 -5.97 15.64 -5.93
C THR A 46 -4.65 15.80 -5.18
N GLN A 47 -3.56 15.58 -5.90
CA GLN A 47 -2.30 16.17 -5.45
C GLN A 47 -2.43 17.67 -5.66
N ASP A 48 -2.70 18.39 -4.59
CA ASP A 48 -2.48 19.83 -4.58
C ASP A 48 -0.96 20.03 -4.60
N ARG A 49 -0.40 20.22 -5.80
CA ARG A 49 1.05 20.35 -6.01
C ARG A 49 1.67 21.52 -5.22
N ASN A 50 0.82 22.37 -4.66
CA ASN A 50 1.24 23.57 -3.94
C ASN A 50 1.31 23.36 -2.41
N THR A 51 0.86 22.22 -1.90
CA THR A 51 0.95 21.90 -0.47
C THR A 51 1.60 20.53 -0.34
N PRO A 52 2.89 20.44 0.04
CA PRO A 52 3.51 19.16 0.33
C PRO A 52 2.80 18.54 1.54
N SER A 53 1.90 17.62 1.28
CA SER A 53 1.22 16.88 2.33
C SER A 53 2.03 15.62 2.61
N VAL A 54 2.54 15.51 3.83
CA VAL A 54 3.21 14.30 4.30
C VAL A 54 2.13 13.24 4.54
N PRO A 55 2.22 12.07 3.91
CA PRO A 55 1.31 10.96 4.20
C PRO A 55 1.30 10.65 5.71
N LYS A 56 0.13 10.42 6.27
CA LYS A 56 -0.05 10.08 7.69
C LYS A 56 -0.69 8.70 7.82
N LEU A 57 -0.04 7.69 7.25
CA LEU A 57 -0.52 6.31 7.26
C LEU A 57 -0.82 5.82 8.69
N GLY A 58 0.05 6.13 9.65
CA GLY A 58 -0.12 5.74 11.05
C GLY A 58 -1.40 6.29 11.65
N SER A 59 -1.71 7.58 11.43
CA SER A 59 -2.96 8.18 11.92
C SER A 59 -4.19 7.61 11.23
N ALA A 60 -4.11 7.31 9.94
CA ALA A 60 -5.20 6.67 9.20
C ALA A 60 -5.50 5.26 9.72
N LEU A 61 -4.45 4.47 10.00
CA LEU A 61 -4.59 3.12 10.58
C LEU A 61 -5.13 3.15 12.01
N THR A 62 -4.71 4.11 12.82
CA THR A 62 -5.25 4.32 14.17
C THR A 62 -6.74 4.67 14.11
N ALA A 63 -7.12 5.63 13.25
CA ALA A 63 -8.50 6.02 13.05
C ALA A 63 -9.38 4.88 12.49
N LEU A 64 -8.82 3.97 11.70
CA LEU A 64 -9.47 2.74 11.28
C LEU A 64 -9.74 1.83 12.48
N GLY A 65 -8.73 1.57 13.32
CA GLY A 65 -8.84 0.72 14.50
C GLY A 65 -9.93 1.17 15.46
N GLU A 66 -10.03 2.48 15.72
CA GLU A 66 -11.07 3.07 16.56
C GLU A 66 -12.49 2.86 16.03
N ARG A 67 -12.66 2.70 14.71
CA ARG A 67 -13.96 2.52 14.06
C ARG A 67 -14.34 1.08 13.85
N MET A 68 -13.38 0.15 13.98
CA MET A 68 -13.64 -1.27 13.82
C MET A 68 -14.16 -1.89 15.12
N GLY A 69 -15.47 -2.18 15.18
CA GLY A 69 -16.12 -2.74 16.38
C GLY A 69 -16.07 -4.26 16.47
N ARG A 70 -15.81 -5.00 15.39
CA ARG A 70 -15.79 -6.47 15.34
C ARG A 70 -14.54 -6.96 14.59
N ARG A 71 -14.10 -8.17 14.94
CA ARG A 71 -13.03 -8.85 14.20
C ARG A 71 -13.40 -8.99 12.73
N GLY A 72 -12.44 -8.72 11.87
CA GLY A 72 -12.66 -8.77 10.42
C GLY A 72 -11.34 -8.78 9.66
N LEU A 73 -11.45 -8.84 8.35
CA LEU A 73 -10.33 -8.68 7.43
C LEU A 73 -10.06 -7.19 7.21
N VAL A 74 -8.83 -6.78 7.42
CA VAL A 74 -8.30 -5.45 7.06
C VAL A 74 -7.35 -5.62 5.89
N VAL A 75 -7.61 -4.92 4.79
CA VAL A 75 -6.72 -4.86 3.64
C VAL A 75 -6.21 -3.44 3.47
N LEU A 76 -4.91 -3.25 3.67
CA LEU A 76 -4.22 -2.01 3.36
C LEU A 76 -3.60 -2.14 1.97
N ALA A 77 -3.93 -1.24 1.05
CA ALA A 77 -3.26 -1.10 -0.24
C ALA A 77 -2.55 0.27 -0.28
N SER A 78 -1.23 0.27 -0.39
CA SER A 78 -0.39 1.47 -0.34
C SER A 78 0.97 1.18 -0.97
N ASP A 79 1.67 2.22 -1.42
CA ASP A 79 3.09 2.20 -1.79
C ASP A 79 4.03 2.22 -0.57
N LEU A 80 3.48 2.42 0.63
CA LEU A 80 4.19 2.49 1.91
C LEU A 80 5.30 3.56 1.97
N LEU A 81 5.26 4.54 1.08
CA LEU A 81 6.20 5.66 1.00
C LEU A 81 5.87 6.72 2.08
N ASP A 82 5.84 6.32 3.34
CA ASP A 82 5.68 7.22 4.47
C ASP A 82 7.04 7.50 5.12
N THR A 83 7.31 8.77 5.38
CA THR A 83 8.56 9.20 6.02
C THR A 83 8.59 8.93 7.54
N ASP A 84 7.42 8.64 8.13
CA ASP A 84 7.35 8.28 9.54
C ASP A 84 7.81 6.83 9.75
N PRO A 85 8.90 6.60 10.51
CA PRO A 85 9.35 5.24 10.80
C PRO A 85 8.33 4.40 11.56
N ASP A 86 7.38 5.02 12.26
CA ASP A 86 6.36 4.35 13.05
C ASP A 86 5.00 4.25 12.34
N ALA A 87 4.92 4.63 11.06
CA ALA A 87 3.68 4.63 10.28
C ALA A 87 2.95 3.28 10.27
N LEU A 88 3.67 2.16 10.36
CA LEU A 88 3.10 0.81 10.39
C LEU A 88 2.85 0.27 11.81
N ALA A 89 3.22 0.99 12.87
CA ALA A 89 3.03 0.54 14.26
C ALA A 89 1.57 0.21 14.62
N PRO A 90 0.54 0.95 14.13
CA PRO A 90 -0.85 0.62 14.42
C PRO A 90 -1.32 -0.74 13.87
N LEU A 91 -0.62 -1.33 12.90
CA LEU A 91 -0.94 -2.69 12.41
C LEU A 91 -0.86 -3.73 13.54
N SER A 92 0.08 -3.56 14.48
CA SER A 92 0.22 -4.46 15.63
C SER A 92 -1.00 -4.40 16.56
N GLN A 93 -1.59 -3.24 16.74
CA GLN A 93 -2.80 -3.07 17.52
C GLN A 93 -4.01 -3.74 16.84
N LEU A 94 -4.15 -3.56 15.52
CA LEU A 94 -5.20 -4.22 14.74
C LEU A 94 -5.07 -5.75 14.83
N SER A 95 -3.85 -6.27 14.70
CA SER A 95 -3.58 -7.72 14.83
C SER A 95 -3.88 -8.22 16.25
N ALA A 96 -3.49 -7.47 17.30
CA ALA A 96 -3.75 -7.82 18.70
C ALA A 96 -5.25 -7.81 19.04
N LEU A 97 -6.05 -6.96 18.39
CA LEU A 97 -7.51 -6.96 18.49
C LEU A 97 -8.16 -8.14 17.76
N GLY A 98 -7.36 -8.97 17.06
CA GLY A 98 -7.80 -10.18 16.39
C GLY A 98 -8.30 -9.96 14.96
N HIS A 99 -7.96 -8.84 14.33
CA HIS A 99 -8.20 -8.65 12.91
C HIS A 99 -7.18 -9.45 12.08
N ASP A 100 -7.61 -10.01 10.94
CA ASP A 100 -6.73 -10.55 9.91
C ASP A 100 -6.22 -9.38 9.06
N VAL A 101 -5.01 -8.91 9.34
CA VAL A 101 -4.43 -7.74 8.68
C VAL A 101 -3.58 -8.17 7.49
N ARG A 102 -3.85 -7.61 6.33
CA ARG A 102 -3.14 -7.90 5.09
C ARG A 102 -2.70 -6.62 4.41
N VAL A 103 -1.45 -6.55 4.06
CA VAL A 103 -0.83 -5.39 3.40
C VAL A 103 -0.49 -5.76 1.97
N LEU A 104 -1.07 -5.05 1.03
CA LEU A 104 -0.69 -5.03 -0.37
C LEU A 104 0.24 -3.83 -0.58
N HIS A 105 1.52 -4.10 -0.73
CA HIS A 105 2.49 -3.10 -1.11
C HIS A 105 2.43 -2.96 -2.63
N VAL A 106 1.86 -1.87 -3.11
CA VAL A 106 1.54 -1.65 -4.53
C VAL A 106 2.60 -0.79 -5.16
N LEU A 107 3.30 -1.31 -6.16
CA LEU A 107 4.34 -0.58 -6.89
C LEU A 107 4.17 -0.74 -8.40
N HIS A 108 4.58 0.29 -9.13
CA HIS A 108 4.66 0.22 -10.59
C HIS A 108 5.89 -0.58 -11.03
N PRO A 109 5.85 -1.34 -12.15
CA PRO A 109 7.00 -2.08 -12.65
C PRO A 109 8.25 -1.22 -12.84
N GLU A 110 8.11 0.01 -13.30
CA GLU A 110 9.22 0.93 -13.48
C GLU A 110 9.93 1.28 -12.17
N GLU A 111 9.19 1.35 -11.05
CA GLU A 111 9.79 1.56 -9.72
C GLU A 111 10.61 0.35 -9.29
N LEU A 112 10.19 -0.86 -9.66
CA LEU A 112 10.87 -2.10 -9.31
C LEU A 112 12.08 -2.41 -10.22
N GLU A 113 12.05 -1.97 -11.47
CA GLU A 113 13.06 -2.34 -12.48
C GLU A 113 14.07 -1.24 -12.74
N SER A 114 13.87 -0.06 -12.17
CA SER A 114 14.53 1.21 -12.45
C SER A 114 14.21 1.71 -13.88
N PRO A 115 13.61 2.90 -14.03
CA PRO A 115 13.21 3.44 -15.33
C PRO A 115 14.40 3.85 -16.21
N TRP A 116 15.60 3.87 -15.65
CA TRP A 116 16.78 4.47 -16.29
C TRP A 116 17.55 3.44 -17.09
N LYS A 117 17.11 3.21 -18.33
CA LYS A 117 17.78 2.27 -19.25
C LYS A 117 18.94 2.89 -20.04
N HIS A 118 19.01 4.22 -20.12
CA HIS A 118 20.03 4.95 -20.88
C HIS A 118 20.35 6.29 -20.23
N GLY A 119 21.63 6.70 -20.29
CA GLY A 119 22.26 7.90 -19.77
C GLY A 119 21.33 8.99 -19.19
N LEU A 120 21.46 9.22 -17.89
CA LEU A 120 20.74 10.28 -17.23
C LEU A 120 21.47 11.60 -17.46
N HIS A 121 20.83 12.52 -18.15
CA HIS A 121 21.19 13.92 -18.09
C HIS A 121 20.41 14.56 -16.92
N PHE A 122 21.09 14.80 -15.82
CA PHE A 122 20.55 15.68 -14.80
C PHE A 122 20.84 17.11 -15.21
N GLU A 123 19.80 17.85 -15.59
CA GLU A 123 19.85 19.31 -15.67
C GLU A 123 19.54 19.86 -14.28
N ASP A 124 20.51 20.53 -13.68
CA ASP A 124 20.25 21.29 -12.49
C ASP A 124 19.33 22.47 -12.87
N ALA A 125 18.17 22.57 -12.21
CA ALA A 125 17.20 23.63 -12.48
C ALA A 125 17.73 25.05 -12.13
N GLU A 126 18.86 25.14 -11.41
CA GLU A 126 19.41 26.41 -10.91
C GLU A 126 20.81 26.75 -11.49
N SER A 127 21.47 25.81 -12.19
CA SER A 127 22.80 26.04 -12.79
C SER A 127 22.97 25.30 -14.13
N PRO A 128 23.79 25.83 -15.07
CA PRO A 128 24.07 25.17 -16.35
C PRO A 128 25.06 23.98 -16.23
N ALA A 129 25.24 23.45 -15.03
CA ALA A 129 26.12 22.32 -14.80
C ALA A 129 25.44 21.01 -15.19
N THR A 130 25.93 20.37 -16.23
CA THR A 130 25.56 19.01 -16.63
C THR A 130 26.43 18.05 -15.83
N LEU A 131 25.83 17.26 -14.95
CA LEU A 131 26.52 16.18 -14.26
C LEU A 131 26.36 14.91 -15.09
N GLU A 132 27.42 14.45 -15.74
CA GLU A 132 27.46 13.10 -16.29
C GLU A 132 27.55 12.11 -15.12
N VAL A 133 26.43 11.49 -14.79
CA VAL A 133 26.38 10.44 -13.77
C VAL A 133 26.41 9.09 -14.46
N ASP A 134 27.23 8.19 -13.96
CA ASP A 134 27.21 6.80 -14.37
C ASP A 134 25.84 6.18 -14.07
N ALA A 135 25.04 6.05 -15.12
CA ALA A 135 23.66 5.55 -15.01
C ALA A 135 23.61 4.14 -14.42
N ASP A 136 24.62 3.32 -14.66
CA ASP A 136 24.70 1.96 -14.12
C ASP A 136 24.99 1.96 -12.61
N ALA A 137 25.87 2.86 -12.16
CA ALA A 137 26.16 3.02 -10.74
C ALA A 137 24.94 3.56 -9.97
N VAL A 138 24.23 4.56 -10.53
CA VAL A 138 22.99 5.10 -9.92
C VAL A 138 21.91 4.03 -9.90
N ARG A 139 21.75 3.26 -10.96
CA ARG A 139 20.80 2.17 -11.01
C ARG A 139 21.11 1.11 -9.97
N ALA A 140 22.36 0.71 -9.82
CA ALA A 140 22.75 -0.28 -8.82
C ALA A 140 22.47 0.21 -7.40
N ALA A 141 22.79 1.48 -7.09
CA ALA A 141 22.49 2.09 -5.80
C ALA A 141 20.99 2.15 -5.55
N TYR A 142 20.20 2.60 -6.53
CA TYR A 142 18.73 2.63 -6.42
C TYR A 142 18.14 1.25 -6.11
N LEU A 143 18.53 0.22 -6.86
CA LEU A 143 18.01 -1.13 -6.66
C LEU A 143 18.41 -1.70 -5.29
N ALA A 144 19.60 -1.37 -4.79
CA ALA A 144 20.02 -1.78 -3.45
C ALA A 144 19.18 -1.10 -2.36
N GLU A 145 18.94 0.21 -2.47
CA GLU A 145 18.07 0.95 -1.54
C GLU A 145 16.62 0.44 -1.62
N LEU A 146 16.11 0.18 -2.83
CA LEU A 146 14.78 -0.39 -3.02
C LEU A 146 14.64 -1.76 -2.36
N ASP A 147 15.62 -2.65 -2.52
CA ASP A 147 15.61 -3.97 -1.88
C ASP A 147 15.59 -3.87 -0.35
N GLN A 148 16.39 -2.96 0.20
CA GLN A 148 16.39 -2.67 1.64
C GLN A 148 15.03 -2.13 2.10
N PHE A 149 14.45 -1.20 1.35
CA PHE A 149 13.13 -0.64 1.65
C PHE A 149 12.04 -1.72 1.64
N LEU A 150 11.97 -2.54 0.58
CA LEU A 150 11.00 -3.64 0.45
C LEU A 150 11.15 -4.66 1.58
N SER A 151 12.39 -5.04 1.90
CA SER A 151 12.71 -5.97 2.98
C SER A 151 12.31 -5.41 4.33
N SER A 152 12.57 -4.14 4.59
CA SER A 152 12.18 -3.44 5.81
C SER A 152 10.66 -3.37 5.96
N CYS A 153 9.92 -2.94 4.92
CA CYS A 153 8.46 -2.89 4.92
C CYS A 153 7.86 -4.27 5.20
N LYS A 154 8.35 -5.30 4.52
CA LYS A 154 7.91 -6.69 4.72
C LYS A 154 8.14 -7.14 6.16
N GLN A 155 9.34 -6.93 6.69
CA GLN A 155 9.68 -7.33 8.06
C GLN A 155 8.82 -6.61 9.10
N ARG A 156 8.60 -5.31 8.94
CA ARG A 156 7.74 -4.51 9.83
C ARG A 156 6.30 -5.00 9.82
N CYS A 157 5.73 -5.29 8.63
CA CYS A 157 4.39 -5.87 8.52
C CYS A 157 4.29 -7.23 9.22
N LEU A 158 5.24 -8.14 8.96
CA LEU A 158 5.26 -9.47 9.59
C LEU A 158 5.43 -9.39 11.10
N SER A 159 6.31 -8.51 11.60
CA SER A 159 6.50 -8.31 13.04
C SER A 159 5.26 -7.72 13.72
N ALA A 160 4.46 -6.95 13.00
CA ALA A 160 3.16 -6.45 13.47
C ALA A 160 2.03 -7.50 13.40
N GLY A 161 2.32 -8.74 13.00
CA GLY A 161 1.33 -9.80 12.83
C GLY A 161 0.47 -9.67 11.57
N ALA A 162 0.84 -8.77 10.65
CA ALA A 162 0.17 -8.61 9.37
C ALA A 162 0.78 -9.53 8.30
N ARG A 163 -0.03 -9.94 7.32
CA ARG A 163 0.48 -10.59 6.11
C ARG A 163 0.90 -9.53 5.11
N TYR A 164 1.98 -9.77 4.39
CA TYR A 164 2.52 -8.86 3.39
C TYR A 164 2.56 -9.54 2.01
N ALA A 165 2.13 -8.81 1.00
CA ALA A 165 2.27 -9.19 -0.40
C ALA A 165 2.69 -7.96 -1.24
N LEU A 166 3.71 -8.14 -2.07
CA LEU A 166 4.06 -7.15 -3.09
C LEU A 166 3.11 -7.35 -4.28
N ALA A 167 2.49 -6.28 -4.74
CA ALA A 167 1.58 -6.22 -5.86
C ALA A 167 2.11 -5.27 -6.92
N ARG A 168 2.40 -5.78 -8.11
CA ARG A 168 2.76 -4.95 -9.27
C ARG A 168 1.48 -4.47 -9.97
N THR A 169 1.47 -3.24 -10.42
CA THR A 169 0.29 -2.65 -11.08
C THR A 169 0.00 -3.25 -12.47
N ASP A 170 0.95 -3.98 -13.07
CA ASP A 170 0.78 -4.71 -14.34
C ASP A 170 0.28 -6.15 -14.18
N GLN A 171 0.15 -6.64 -12.94
CA GLN A 171 -0.35 -7.99 -12.70
C GLN A 171 -1.89 -8.06 -12.77
N PRO A 172 -2.44 -9.18 -13.27
CA PRO A 172 -3.88 -9.40 -13.18
C PRO A 172 -4.37 -9.33 -11.73
N VAL A 173 -5.42 -8.55 -11.49
CA VAL A 173 -5.95 -8.30 -10.14
C VAL A 173 -6.38 -9.60 -9.44
N GLU A 174 -6.83 -10.59 -10.19
CA GLU A 174 -7.21 -11.92 -9.69
C GLU A 174 -6.01 -12.64 -9.06
N THR A 175 -4.84 -12.53 -9.68
CA THR A 175 -3.58 -13.12 -9.17
C THR A 175 -3.18 -12.45 -7.85
N VAL A 176 -3.26 -11.12 -7.79
CA VAL A 176 -2.95 -10.34 -6.59
C VAL A 176 -3.90 -10.71 -5.45
N ILE A 177 -5.21 -10.75 -5.72
CA ILE A 177 -6.22 -11.12 -4.73
C ILE A 177 -6.02 -12.56 -4.26
N ALA A 178 -5.78 -13.50 -5.17
CA ALA A 178 -5.52 -14.90 -4.82
C ALA A 178 -4.28 -15.04 -3.93
N GLY A 179 -3.18 -14.38 -4.30
CA GLY A 179 -1.95 -14.35 -3.49
C GLY A 179 -2.14 -13.76 -2.10
N MET A 180 -2.99 -12.76 -1.99
CA MET A 180 -3.33 -12.15 -0.72
C MET A 180 -4.23 -13.05 0.15
N LEU A 181 -5.22 -13.73 -0.43
CA LEU A 181 -6.23 -14.50 0.31
C LEU A 181 -5.76 -15.90 0.68
N LEU A 182 -4.95 -16.52 -0.17
CA LEU A 182 -4.46 -17.88 0.09
C LEU A 182 -3.47 -17.87 1.27
N PRO A 183 -3.50 -18.89 2.13
CA PRO A 183 -2.43 -19.10 3.11
C PRO A 183 -1.11 -19.29 2.34
N PRO A 184 0.04 -18.87 2.91
CA PRO A 184 1.33 -19.15 2.31
C PRO A 184 1.40 -20.65 2.05
N ARG A 185 1.74 -21.06 0.81
CA ARG A 185 1.97 -22.48 0.52
C ARG A 185 2.99 -22.96 1.53
N ARG A 186 2.60 -23.89 2.39
CA ARG A 186 3.56 -24.62 3.23
C ARG A 186 4.57 -25.21 2.24
N ALA A 187 5.83 -24.78 2.35
CA ALA A 187 6.90 -25.48 1.67
C ALA A 187 6.75 -26.95 2.06
N GLY A 188 6.39 -27.79 1.08
CA GLY A 188 6.21 -29.22 1.30
C GLY A 188 7.51 -29.76 1.86
N TRP A 189 7.40 -30.44 2.95
CA TRP A 189 8.45 -31.33 3.42
C TRP A 189 8.55 -32.44 2.36
N GLY A 190 9.57 -32.34 1.49
CA GLY A 190 10.02 -33.40 0.61
C GLY A 190 11.39 -33.86 1.07
#